data_fc50548e657e1fef6589b5ea932b839b
#
_entry.id   fc50548e657e1fef6589b5ea932b839b
#
_cell.length_a   1.000
_cell.length_b   1.000
_cell.length_c   1.000
_cell.angle_alpha   90.00
_cell.angle_beta   90.00
_cell.angle_gamma   90.00
#
_symmetry.space_group_name_H-M   'P 1'
#
loop_
_entity.id
_entity.type
_entity.pdbx_description
1 polymer ?
#
loop_
_entity_poly.entity_id
_entity_poly.type
_entity_poly.pdbx_seq_one_letter_code
_entity_poly.pdbx_strand_id
1 'polypeptide(L)'
;MNITTKIIITDTNIITDLNNANILEDFIKIDNVYISDMAKNDEINSKTGNIKLISKLKVLPASASQLIEVNKLSNIEKKLSAYDLINFIIARDNNYILATGDNRLKKYSEENGIEVYRTLKIIKLMKNNKIISCEKAINGCNLLKQYSTTRIPKTDIDNFIKELEKDSVHSSWIFYYS
;
A
#
# COMPACT_ATOMS: atom_id res chain seq x y z
N MET A 1 3.94 1.98 -15.84
CA MET A 1 3.02 0.81 -15.89
C MET A 1 2.06 0.88 -14.71
N ASN A 2 0.76 0.74 -14.91
CA ASN A 2 -0.25 0.89 -13.86
C ASN A 2 -0.77 -0.47 -13.42
N ILE A 3 -1.08 -0.63 -12.13
CA ILE A 3 -1.70 -1.85 -11.59
C ILE A 3 -3.24 -1.72 -11.44
N THR A 4 -3.75 -0.53 -11.61
CA THR A 4 -5.17 -0.18 -11.58
C THR A 4 -5.43 0.99 -12.53
N THR A 5 -6.71 1.28 -12.81
CA THR A 5 -7.13 2.46 -13.59
C THR A 5 -7.13 3.75 -12.77
N LYS A 6 -7.26 3.65 -11.44
CA LYS A 6 -7.26 4.79 -10.52
C LYS A 6 -5.86 5.04 -9.95
N ILE A 7 -5.63 6.27 -9.50
CA ILE A 7 -4.47 6.62 -8.69
C ILE A 7 -4.57 5.95 -7.32
N ILE A 8 -3.43 5.51 -6.80
CA ILE A 8 -3.28 4.95 -5.46
C ILE A 8 -2.50 5.97 -4.62
N ILE A 9 -3.11 6.43 -3.52
CA ILE A 9 -2.38 7.14 -2.46
C ILE A 9 -2.02 6.15 -1.36
N THR A 10 -0.73 6.07 -1.03
CA THR A 10 -0.21 5.09 -0.07
C THR A 10 0.15 5.73 1.26
N ASP A 11 -0.12 5.02 2.36
CA ASP A 11 0.42 5.35 3.67
C ASP A 11 1.81 4.73 3.89
N THR A 12 2.47 5.14 4.96
CA THR A 12 3.81 4.68 5.33
C THR A 12 3.86 3.23 5.78
N ASN A 13 2.75 2.66 6.28
CA ASN A 13 2.69 1.27 6.70
C ASN A 13 2.85 0.34 5.48
N ILE A 14 2.21 0.66 4.35
CA ILE A 14 2.38 -0.08 3.09
C ILE A 14 3.82 -0.01 2.61
N ILE A 15 4.43 1.18 2.64
CA ILE A 15 5.82 1.38 2.22
C ILE A 15 6.76 0.54 3.09
N THR A 16 6.54 0.53 4.41
CA THR A 16 7.32 -0.28 5.36
C THR A 16 7.17 -1.76 5.08
N ASP A 17 5.93 -2.26 4.90
CA ASP A 17 5.68 -3.65 4.57
C ASP A 17 6.36 -4.06 3.25
N LEU A 18 6.22 -3.26 2.18
CA LEU A 18 6.82 -3.56 0.87
C LEU A 18 8.36 -3.48 0.90
N ASN A 19 8.93 -2.61 1.73
CA ASN A 19 10.37 -2.57 1.99
C ASN A 19 10.84 -3.84 2.71
N ASN A 20 10.14 -4.26 3.75
CA ASN A 20 10.42 -5.49 4.48
C ASN A 20 10.26 -6.74 3.61
N ALA A 21 9.34 -6.70 2.65
CA ALA A 21 9.15 -7.74 1.63
C ALA A 21 10.20 -7.70 0.49
N ASN A 22 11.11 -6.72 0.48
CA ASN A 22 12.11 -6.50 -0.57
C ASN A 22 11.51 -6.33 -1.98
N ILE A 23 10.33 -5.69 -2.08
CA ILE A 23 9.61 -5.40 -3.32
C ILE A 23 9.25 -3.91 -3.47
N LEU A 24 9.69 -3.05 -2.55
CA LEU A 24 9.40 -1.61 -2.61
C LEU A 24 9.96 -0.97 -3.89
N GLU A 25 11.14 -1.39 -4.35
CA GLU A 25 11.74 -0.84 -5.57
C GLU A 25 10.87 -1.07 -6.81
N ASP A 26 10.18 -2.21 -6.88
CA ASP A 26 9.25 -2.50 -7.98
C ASP A 26 7.96 -1.69 -7.83
N PHE A 27 7.49 -1.52 -6.61
CA PHE A 27 6.27 -0.74 -6.32
C PHE A 27 6.42 0.74 -6.71
N ILE A 28 7.55 1.37 -6.41
CA ILE A 28 7.77 2.79 -6.74
C ILE A 28 7.89 3.07 -8.24
N LYS A 29 8.13 2.04 -9.07
CA LYS A 29 8.14 2.15 -10.55
C LYS A 29 6.73 2.19 -11.15
N ILE A 30 5.70 1.95 -10.35
CA ILE A 30 4.30 1.98 -10.79
C ILE A 30 3.87 3.44 -11.00
N ASP A 31 3.30 3.74 -12.17
CA ASP A 31 3.06 5.12 -12.57
C ASP A 31 1.97 5.83 -11.78
N ASN A 32 0.96 5.11 -11.32
CA ASN A 32 -0.19 5.65 -10.62
C ASN A 32 -0.13 5.49 -9.09
N VAL A 33 1.08 5.35 -8.52
CA VAL A 33 1.30 5.29 -7.06
C VAL A 33 1.91 6.61 -6.57
N TYR A 34 1.31 7.15 -5.52
CA TYR A 34 1.69 8.42 -4.91
C TYR A 34 1.69 8.32 -3.38
N ILE A 35 2.39 9.26 -2.76
CA ILE A 35 2.36 9.52 -1.32
C ILE A 35 2.01 10.99 -1.10
N SER A 36 1.33 11.33 0.02
CA SER A 36 1.14 12.74 0.38
C SER A 36 2.46 13.39 0.78
N ASP A 37 2.58 14.69 0.52
CA ASP A 37 3.74 15.48 0.90
C ASP A 37 3.97 15.47 2.42
N MET A 38 2.92 15.55 3.22
CA MET A 38 2.99 15.45 4.68
C MET A 38 3.59 14.11 5.12
N ALA A 39 3.09 12.98 4.60
CA ALA A 39 3.59 11.66 4.97
C ALA A 39 5.06 11.48 4.54
N LYS A 40 5.44 11.99 3.37
CA LYS A 40 6.81 11.90 2.88
C LYS A 40 7.80 12.69 3.75
N ASN A 41 7.47 13.92 4.10
CA ASN A 41 8.43 14.83 4.75
C ASN A 41 8.62 14.49 6.23
N ASP A 42 7.55 14.16 6.94
CA ASP A 42 7.58 14.07 8.40
C ASP A 42 7.60 12.64 8.91
N GLU A 43 6.75 11.78 8.38
CA GLU A 43 6.57 10.44 8.93
C GLU A 43 7.67 9.48 8.49
N ILE A 44 8.14 9.61 7.26
CA ILE A 44 9.16 8.72 6.70
C ILE A 44 10.54 9.08 7.24
N ASN A 45 10.85 10.36 7.33
CA ASN A 45 12.13 10.80 7.88
C ASN A 45 12.29 10.42 9.36
N SER A 46 11.19 10.32 10.11
CA SER A 46 11.23 9.98 11.54
C SER A 46 11.21 8.48 11.84
N LYS A 47 10.52 7.66 11.04
CA LYS A 47 10.26 6.25 11.36
C LYS A 47 11.14 5.25 10.62
N THR A 48 11.65 5.58 9.46
CA THR A 48 12.29 4.60 8.56
C THR A 48 13.76 4.85 8.29
N GLY A 49 14.31 5.88 8.88
CA GLY A 49 15.77 6.17 9.04
C GLY A 49 16.73 5.99 7.86
N ASN A 50 16.32 5.45 6.70
CA ASN A 50 17.22 5.23 5.56
C ASN A 50 16.55 4.70 4.29
N ILE A 51 15.26 4.85 4.08
CA ILE A 51 14.69 4.36 2.82
C ILE A 51 14.96 5.38 1.71
N LYS A 52 16.18 5.35 1.13
CA LYS A 52 16.57 6.14 -0.05
C LYS A 52 15.59 6.02 -1.22
N LEU A 53 14.83 4.91 -1.27
CA LEU A 53 13.84 4.66 -2.31
C LEU A 53 12.63 5.59 -2.23
N ILE A 54 12.30 6.10 -1.04
CA ILE A 54 11.13 6.96 -0.85
C ILE A 54 11.27 8.32 -1.55
N SER A 55 12.51 8.81 -1.68
CA SER A 55 12.74 10.03 -2.47
C SER A 55 12.25 9.91 -3.91
N LYS A 56 12.16 8.68 -4.44
CA LYS A 56 11.68 8.37 -5.80
C LYS A 56 10.16 8.26 -5.92
N LEU A 57 9.41 8.20 -4.80
CA LEU A 57 7.96 8.19 -4.84
C LEU A 57 7.42 9.54 -5.33
N LYS A 58 6.43 9.45 -6.21
CA LYS A 58 5.66 10.61 -6.67
C LYS A 58 4.85 11.18 -5.51
N VAL A 59 4.76 12.49 -5.44
CA VAL A 59 4.12 13.20 -4.33
C VAL A 59 2.84 13.88 -4.79
N LEU A 60 1.79 13.77 -3.98
CA LEU A 60 0.57 14.56 -4.10
C LEU A 60 0.59 15.63 -3.01
N PRO A 61 0.65 16.91 -3.38
CA PRO A 61 0.58 18.00 -2.41
C PRO A 61 -0.84 18.12 -1.87
N ALA A 62 -0.95 18.38 -0.59
CA ALA A 62 -2.22 18.75 0.02
C ALA A 62 -2.58 20.19 -0.31
N SER A 63 -3.83 20.45 -0.66
CA SER A 63 -4.34 21.81 -0.81
C SER A 63 -4.57 22.49 0.55
N ALA A 64 -4.60 23.84 0.57
CA ALA A 64 -4.90 24.58 1.78
C ALA A 64 -6.27 24.23 2.38
N SER A 65 -7.29 23.99 1.55
CA SER A 65 -8.60 23.55 2.00
C SER A 65 -8.57 22.17 2.68
N GLN A 66 -7.80 21.24 2.13
CA GLN A 66 -7.61 19.90 2.71
C GLN A 66 -6.90 19.96 4.07
N LEU A 67 -5.88 20.82 4.20
CA LEU A 67 -5.20 21.02 5.48
C LEU A 67 -6.12 21.63 6.55
N ILE A 68 -6.98 22.58 6.18
CA ILE A 68 -8.02 23.13 7.09
C ILE A 68 -9.00 22.02 7.51
N GLU A 69 -9.38 21.14 6.59
CA GLU A 69 -10.28 20.03 6.90
C GLU A 69 -9.62 18.99 7.82
N VAL A 70 -8.34 18.68 7.62
CA VAL A 70 -7.56 17.83 8.55
C VAL A 70 -7.70 18.35 9.99
N ASN A 71 -7.51 19.65 10.20
CA ASN A 71 -7.62 20.25 11.53
C ASN A 71 -9.03 20.10 12.13
N LYS A 72 -10.09 20.23 11.33
CA LYS A 72 -11.48 20.01 11.76
C LYS A 72 -11.73 18.55 12.12
N LEU A 73 -11.34 17.62 11.24
CA LEU A 73 -11.56 16.19 11.44
C LEU A 73 -10.72 15.63 12.60
N SER A 74 -9.51 16.14 12.85
CA SER A 74 -8.69 15.73 14.00
C SER A 74 -9.35 15.97 15.35
N ASN A 75 -10.26 16.94 15.44
CA ASN A 75 -11.05 17.19 16.65
C ASN A 75 -12.18 16.18 16.83
N ILE A 76 -12.67 15.57 15.76
CA ILE A 76 -13.79 14.61 15.72
C ILE A 76 -13.23 13.18 15.78
N GLU A 77 -12.32 12.86 14.87
CA GLU A 77 -11.72 11.52 14.68
C GLU A 77 -10.40 11.38 15.43
N LYS A 78 -10.42 11.52 16.74
CA LYS A 78 -9.23 11.51 17.62
C LYS A 78 -8.36 10.25 17.53
N LYS A 79 -8.85 9.19 16.89
CA LYS A 79 -8.14 7.91 16.74
C LYS A 79 -7.34 7.81 15.44
N LEU A 80 -7.49 8.77 14.54
CA LEU A 80 -6.74 8.89 13.30
C LEU A 80 -5.70 10.00 13.42
N SER A 81 -4.50 9.75 12.92
CA SER A 81 -3.47 10.78 12.87
C SER A 81 -3.76 11.83 11.78
N ALA A 82 -3.10 12.99 11.84
CA ALA A 82 -3.19 13.98 10.77
C ALA A 82 -2.75 13.41 9.41
N TYR A 83 -1.78 12.48 9.40
CA TYR A 83 -1.33 11.78 8.20
C TYR A 83 -2.37 10.81 7.65
N ASP A 84 -3.10 10.11 8.52
CA ASP A 84 -4.22 9.25 8.11
C ASP A 84 -5.32 10.09 7.48
N LEU A 85 -5.67 11.21 8.12
CA LEU A 85 -6.74 12.09 7.67
C LEU A 85 -6.41 12.78 6.35
N ILE A 86 -5.17 13.23 6.12
CA ILE A 86 -4.82 13.84 4.84
C ILE A 86 -4.86 12.82 3.69
N ASN A 87 -4.38 11.59 3.91
CA ASN A 87 -4.48 10.53 2.92
C ASN A 87 -5.93 10.17 2.61
N PHE A 88 -6.79 10.10 3.64
CA PHE A 88 -8.24 9.91 3.50
C PHE A 88 -8.88 11.03 2.66
N ILE A 89 -8.62 12.30 3.00
CA ILE A 89 -9.22 13.47 2.32
C ILE A 89 -8.78 13.50 0.86
N ILE A 90 -7.49 13.31 0.57
CA ILE A 90 -6.99 13.28 -0.81
C ILE A 90 -7.66 12.14 -1.60
N ALA A 91 -7.79 10.94 -1.01
CA ALA A 91 -8.44 9.81 -1.66
C ALA A 91 -9.92 10.09 -1.96
N ARG A 92 -10.65 10.63 -0.98
CA ARG A 92 -12.07 10.96 -1.08
C ARG A 92 -12.35 12.01 -2.17
N ASP A 93 -11.62 13.12 -2.13
CA ASP A 93 -11.86 14.27 -3.00
C ASP A 93 -11.59 13.97 -4.46
N ASN A 94 -10.70 13.02 -4.74
CA ASN A 94 -10.26 12.70 -6.08
C ASN A 94 -10.72 11.29 -6.56
N ASN A 95 -11.51 10.59 -5.78
CA ASN A 95 -11.91 9.20 -6.06
C ASN A 95 -10.72 8.27 -6.31
N TYR A 96 -9.66 8.44 -5.51
CA TYR A 96 -8.46 7.60 -5.54
C TYR A 96 -8.63 6.37 -4.64
N ILE A 97 -7.78 5.37 -4.85
CA ILE A 97 -7.65 4.21 -3.97
C ILE A 97 -6.73 4.61 -2.80
N LEU A 98 -7.14 4.29 -1.58
CA LEU A 98 -6.29 4.43 -0.42
C LEU A 98 -5.59 3.09 -0.12
N ALA A 99 -4.26 3.10 -0.12
CA ALA A 99 -3.48 1.93 0.29
C ALA A 99 -3.02 2.12 1.73
N THR A 100 -3.53 1.29 2.66
CA THR A 100 -3.19 1.40 4.08
C THR A 100 -3.06 0.05 4.79
N GLY A 101 -2.08 -0.03 5.70
CA GLY A 101 -1.90 -1.11 6.68
C GLY A 101 -2.73 -0.91 7.95
N ASP A 102 -3.27 0.28 8.21
CA ASP A 102 -4.02 0.58 9.44
C ASP A 102 -5.49 0.14 9.35
N ASN A 103 -5.96 -0.60 10.36
CA ASN A 103 -7.33 -1.11 10.38
C ASN A 103 -8.39 -0.03 10.67
N ARG A 104 -8.03 1.02 11.41
CA ARG A 104 -8.96 2.12 11.72
C ARG A 104 -9.14 3.00 10.50
N LEU A 105 -8.04 3.39 9.87
CA LEU A 105 -8.07 4.16 8.63
C LEU A 105 -8.81 3.40 7.53
N LYS A 106 -8.56 2.08 7.38
CA LYS A 106 -9.31 1.22 6.46
C LYS A 106 -10.81 1.31 6.71
N LYS A 107 -11.25 1.02 7.97
CA LYS A 107 -12.67 1.01 8.32
C LYS A 107 -13.32 2.37 8.05
N TYR A 108 -12.70 3.44 8.54
CA TYR A 108 -13.19 4.80 8.35
C TYR A 108 -13.32 5.17 6.86
N SER A 109 -12.34 4.79 6.05
CA SER A 109 -12.34 5.07 4.61
C SER A 109 -13.42 4.28 3.86
N GLU A 110 -13.58 2.99 4.17
CA GLU A 110 -14.62 2.15 3.55
C GLU A 110 -16.04 2.62 3.93
N GLU A 111 -16.26 3.03 5.18
CA GLU A 111 -17.53 3.62 5.63
C GLU A 111 -17.87 4.93 4.92
N ASN A 112 -16.86 5.62 4.40
CA ASN A 112 -17.00 6.83 3.59
C ASN A 112 -16.89 6.58 2.07
N GLY A 113 -17.04 5.35 1.62
CA GLY A 113 -17.10 4.98 0.21
C GLY A 113 -15.76 4.97 -0.53
N ILE A 114 -14.62 5.01 0.18
CA ILE A 114 -13.30 4.96 -0.43
C ILE A 114 -12.87 3.50 -0.62
N GLU A 115 -12.40 3.17 -1.81
CA GLU A 115 -11.80 1.87 -2.10
C GLU A 115 -10.44 1.75 -1.41
N VAL A 116 -10.27 0.69 -0.58
CA VAL A 116 -9.04 0.48 0.19
C VAL A 116 -8.29 -0.76 -0.26
N TYR A 117 -6.96 -0.61 -0.43
CA TYR A 117 -6.04 -1.71 -0.71
C TYR A 117 -5.12 -1.97 0.49
N ARG A 118 -4.92 -3.26 0.76
CA ARG A 118 -3.99 -3.76 1.79
C ARG A 118 -2.74 -4.31 1.12
N THR A 119 -1.68 -4.51 1.90
CA THR A 119 -0.37 -4.98 1.41
C THR A 119 -0.49 -6.24 0.53
N LEU A 120 -1.19 -7.28 0.97
CA LEU A 120 -1.32 -8.52 0.19
C LEU A 120 -2.08 -8.31 -1.13
N LYS A 121 -3.12 -7.43 -1.15
CA LYS A 121 -3.82 -7.08 -2.39
C LYS A 121 -2.88 -6.37 -3.37
N ILE A 122 -2.01 -5.48 -2.88
CA ILE A 122 -1.01 -4.79 -3.71
C ILE A 122 -0.02 -5.79 -4.29
N ILE A 123 0.52 -6.71 -3.47
CA ILE A 123 1.42 -7.78 -3.94
C ILE A 123 0.76 -8.62 -5.02
N LYS A 124 -0.52 -9.00 -4.82
CA LYS A 124 -1.29 -9.75 -5.82
C LYS A 124 -1.42 -8.99 -7.15
N LEU A 125 -1.73 -7.70 -7.08
CA LEU A 125 -1.86 -6.86 -8.26
C LEU A 125 -0.51 -6.70 -8.99
N MET A 126 0.59 -6.52 -8.26
CA MET A 126 1.93 -6.46 -8.85
C MET A 126 2.29 -7.76 -9.56
N LYS A 127 2.01 -8.92 -8.96
CA LYS A 127 2.21 -10.23 -9.59
C LYS A 127 1.33 -10.41 -10.82
N ASN A 128 0.03 -10.09 -10.74
CA ASN A 128 -0.91 -10.26 -11.85
C ASN A 128 -0.58 -9.37 -13.05
N ASN A 129 -0.03 -8.17 -12.80
CA ASN A 129 0.45 -7.26 -13.84
C ASN A 129 1.91 -7.51 -14.25
N LYS A 130 2.52 -8.64 -13.83
CA LYS A 130 3.89 -9.05 -14.18
C LYS A 130 4.97 -8.04 -13.78
N ILE A 131 4.72 -7.21 -12.78
CA ILE A 131 5.70 -6.28 -12.20
C ILE A 131 6.71 -7.05 -11.36
N ILE A 132 6.24 -8.07 -10.65
CA ILE A 132 7.06 -9.05 -9.93
C ILE A 132 6.67 -10.47 -10.34
N SER A 133 7.62 -11.41 -10.26
CA SER A 133 7.34 -12.83 -10.46
C SER A 133 6.53 -13.42 -9.29
N CYS A 134 5.90 -14.57 -9.51
CA CYS A 134 5.23 -15.33 -8.44
C CYS A 134 6.23 -15.72 -7.34
N GLU A 135 7.42 -16.17 -7.71
CA GLU A 135 8.50 -16.50 -6.77
C GLU A 135 8.88 -15.28 -5.90
N LYS A 136 9.06 -14.10 -6.53
CA LYS A 136 9.38 -12.87 -5.79
C LYS A 136 8.25 -12.47 -4.82
N ALA A 137 6.99 -12.65 -5.21
CA ALA A 137 5.85 -12.40 -4.34
C ALA A 137 5.84 -13.34 -3.12
N ILE A 138 6.06 -14.65 -3.34
CA ILE A 138 6.15 -15.66 -2.27
C ILE A 138 7.32 -15.35 -1.32
N ASN A 139 8.50 -15.07 -1.86
CA ASN A 139 9.68 -14.72 -1.07
C ASN A 139 9.44 -13.45 -0.24
N GLY A 140 8.81 -12.42 -0.81
CA GLY A 140 8.42 -11.21 -0.09
C GLY A 140 7.44 -11.49 1.05
N CYS A 141 6.43 -12.34 0.84
CA CYS A 141 5.51 -12.78 1.88
C CYS A 141 6.22 -13.53 3.02
N ASN A 142 7.18 -14.40 2.70
CA ASN A 142 7.97 -15.10 3.70
C ASN A 142 8.86 -14.15 4.53
N LEU A 143 9.42 -13.10 3.90
CA LEU A 143 10.13 -12.06 4.62
C LEU A 143 9.21 -11.30 5.57
N LEU A 144 8.01 -10.90 5.13
CA LEU A 144 7.04 -10.20 5.97
C LEU A 144 6.73 -10.94 7.28
N LYS A 145 6.67 -12.27 7.28
CA LYS A 145 6.42 -13.07 8.49
C LYS A 145 7.51 -12.92 9.57
N GLN A 146 8.70 -12.48 9.19
CA GLN A 146 9.84 -12.32 10.12
C GLN A 146 9.79 -10.97 10.86
N TYR A 147 9.05 -10.00 10.36
CA TYR A 147 8.96 -8.67 10.96
C TYR A 147 7.78 -8.54 11.91
N SER A 148 8.06 -8.16 13.15
CA SER A 148 7.02 -7.87 14.15
C SER A 148 6.25 -6.58 13.87
N THR A 149 6.78 -5.73 13.00
CA THR A 149 6.16 -4.45 12.61
C THR A 149 5.02 -4.60 11.62
N THR A 150 4.95 -5.72 10.89
CA THR A 150 3.80 -5.97 10.01
C THR A 150 2.54 -6.22 10.83
N ARG A 151 1.46 -5.58 10.44
CA ARG A 151 0.13 -5.75 11.06
C ARG A 151 -0.70 -6.84 10.40
N ILE A 152 -0.10 -7.60 9.48
CA ILE A 152 -0.77 -8.69 8.75
C ILE A 152 -0.68 -9.96 9.58
N PRO A 153 -1.81 -10.62 9.91
CA PRO A 153 -1.77 -11.91 10.59
C PRO A 153 -0.96 -12.94 9.79
N LYS A 154 -0.11 -13.71 10.48
CA LYS A 154 0.70 -14.74 9.81
C LYS A 154 -0.14 -15.76 9.05
N THR A 155 -1.31 -16.10 9.58
CA THR A 155 -2.29 -16.96 8.92
C THR A 155 -2.76 -16.42 7.57
N ASP A 156 -2.96 -15.11 7.47
CA ASP A 156 -3.40 -14.48 6.22
C ASP A 156 -2.27 -14.51 5.18
N ILE A 157 -1.03 -14.31 5.63
CA ILE A 157 0.16 -14.42 4.75
C ILE A 157 0.30 -15.87 4.26
N ASP A 158 0.15 -16.87 5.15
CA ASP A 158 0.26 -18.29 4.78
C ASP A 158 -0.82 -18.72 3.79
N ASN A 159 -2.06 -18.26 3.99
CA ASN A 159 -3.15 -18.51 3.06
C ASN A 159 -2.90 -17.86 1.70
N PHE A 160 -2.37 -16.65 1.69
CA PHE A 160 -2.02 -15.95 0.46
C PHE A 160 -0.87 -16.62 -0.30
N ILE A 161 0.16 -17.13 0.39
CA ILE A 161 1.23 -17.92 -0.24
C ILE A 161 0.65 -19.16 -0.93
N LYS A 162 -0.22 -19.91 -0.25
CA LYS A 162 -0.90 -21.08 -0.85
C LYS A 162 -1.72 -20.71 -2.10
N GLU A 163 -2.35 -19.54 -2.11
CA GLU A 163 -3.07 -19.03 -3.28
C GLU A 163 -2.10 -18.76 -4.44
N LEU A 164 -0.97 -18.09 -4.18
CA LEU A 164 0.05 -17.81 -5.19
C LEU A 164 0.66 -19.08 -5.80
N GLU A 165 0.90 -20.10 -4.98
CA GLU A 165 1.42 -21.41 -5.42
C GLU A 165 0.45 -22.12 -6.36
N LYS A 166 -0.84 -22.11 -6.05
CA LYS A 166 -1.88 -22.70 -6.92
C LYS A 166 -1.96 -22.01 -8.27
N ASP A 167 -1.89 -20.67 -8.29
CA ASP A 167 -1.89 -19.89 -9.53
C ASP A 167 -0.68 -20.22 -10.42
N SER A 168 0.48 -20.51 -9.82
CA SER A 168 1.70 -20.84 -10.56
C SER A 168 1.60 -22.22 -11.25
N VAL A 169 0.99 -23.19 -10.60
CA VAL A 169 0.76 -24.54 -11.15
C VAL A 169 -0.21 -24.48 -12.33
N HIS A 170 -1.31 -23.74 -12.23
CA HIS A 170 -2.27 -23.60 -13.34
C HIS A 170 -1.64 -22.93 -14.56
N SER A 171 -0.77 -21.96 -14.38
CA SER A 171 -0.09 -21.27 -15.49
C SER A 171 0.91 -22.17 -16.23
N SER A 172 1.53 -23.14 -15.55
CA SER A 172 2.47 -24.09 -16.16
C SER A 172 1.78 -25.19 -16.99
N TRP A 173 0.56 -25.56 -16.63
CA TRP A 173 -0.20 -26.58 -17.39
C TRP A 173 -0.70 -26.08 -18.76
N ILE A 174 -1.00 -24.78 -18.88
CA ILE A 174 -1.47 -24.19 -20.14
C ILE A 174 -0.35 -24.17 -21.19
N PHE A 175 0.92 -24.06 -20.79
CA PHE A 175 2.06 -24.08 -21.71
C PHE A 175 2.47 -25.49 -22.20
N TYR A 176 2.00 -26.55 -21.58
CA TYR A 176 2.30 -27.94 -22.00
C TYR A 176 1.28 -28.52 -22.99
N TYR A 177 0.13 -27.86 -23.20
CA TYR A 177 -0.96 -28.35 -24.05
C TYR A 177 -1.33 -27.37 -25.18
N SER A 178 -0.55 -26.33 -25.40
CA SER A 178 -0.64 -25.42 -26.55
C SER A 178 0.56 -25.61 -27.51
#